data_385b7bb52502047a3dd25c2309406d2c
#
_entry.id   385b7bb52502047a3dd25c2309406d2c
#
_cell.length_a   1.000
_cell.length_b   1.000
_cell.length_c   1.000
_cell.angle_alpha   90.00
_cell.angle_beta   90.00
_cell.angle_gamma   90.00
#
_symmetry.space_group_name_H-M   'P 1'
#
loop_
_entity.id
_entity.type
_entity.pdbx_description
1 polymer ?
#
loop_
_entity_poly.entity_id
_entity_poly.type
_entity_poly.pdbx_seq_one_letter_code
_entity_poly.pdbx_strand_id
1 'polypeptide(L)'
;MIRTPAAMLLAAFVAVGLVAGCGPEAGPSGSVDRSFTASGPVRLELSNGSGNSRVSVGAPGEVKVHAEFRVRAWPWDDPDRTLKDLLSNPPISQDGDLIRIGATGWHRTEFEADYTVTVPPDTQMRGTSGSGNLDVDGIAGPANFTAGSGNIRANAIQNDVHAMVGSGNVTLTDSKGRVGAMTGSGEVVVRGAKGDVRANTGSGEIRIERAEGNVEASAGSGNIEIRDATADLRVRSSSGEINIDGNPGPSNFWDIRASSGDVTLHAPANASFRFYGHTGSGDINVSGPSAKDTSSTNRHDYQARIGDGKARVEIETSSGNISIH
;
A
#
# COMPACT_ATOMS: atom_id res chain seq x y z
N MET A 1 47.62 11.30 -23.40
CA MET A 1 46.40 12.11 -23.59
C MET A 1 45.49 11.84 -22.42
N ILE A 2 45.55 12.70 -21.42
CA ILE A 2 44.78 12.59 -20.16
C ILE A 2 43.50 13.40 -20.39
N ARG A 3 42.34 12.72 -20.40
CA ARG A 3 41.02 13.38 -20.42
C ARG A 3 40.61 13.71 -18.99
N THR A 4 40.60 14.97 -18.67
CA THR A 4 39.99 15.54 -17.47
C THR A 4 38.47 15.39 -17.52
N PRO A 5 37.77 14.95 -16.46
CA PRO A 5 36.33 14.97 -16.40
C PRO A 5 35.85 16.42 -16.25
N ALA A 6 34.93 16.82 -17.10
CA ALA A 6 34.25 18.11 -17.00
C ALA A 6 33.37 18.14 -15.74
N ALA A 7 33.73 18.96 -14.81
CA ALA A 7 32.89 19.33 -13.69
C ALA A 7 31.67 20.13 -14.20
N MET A 8 30.50 19.53 -14.19
CA MET A 8 29.25 20.17 -14.57
C MET A 8 28.77 21.05 -13.41
N LEU A 9 28.73 22.36 -13.62
CA LEU A 9 28.28 23.35 -12.68
C LEU A 9 26.81 23.12 -12.31
N LEU A 10 26.54 22.89 -11.04
CA LEU A 10 25.22 22.79 -10.44
C LEU A 10 24.63 24.21 -10.33
N ALA A 11 23.64 24.57 -11.13
CA ALA A 11 22.91 25.82 -10.97
C ALA A 11 21.88 25.63 -9.85
N ALA A 12 22.18 26.15 -8.66
CA ALA A 12 21.22 26.21 -7.55
C ALA A 12 20.42 27.52 -7.67
N PHE A 13 19.14 27.41 -7.99
CA PHE A 13 18.21 28.52 -7.86
C PHE A 13 17.61 28.47 -6.43
N VAL A 14 17.91 29.48 -5.62
CA VAL A 14 17.27 29.69 -4.32
C VAL A 14 16.20 30.74 -4.51
N ALA A 15 14.96 30.35 -4.53
CA ALA A 15 13.84 31.27 -4.45
C ALA A 15 13.44 31.42 -2.97
N VAL A 16 13.77 32.55 -2.36
CA VAL A 16 13.33 32.90 -1.01
C VAL A 16 12.01 33.64 -1.12
N GLY A 17 10.90 32.94 -0.96
CA GLY A 17 9.59 33.54 -0.80
C GLY A 17 9.22 33.62 0.69
N LEU A 18 9.32 34.79 1.31
CA LEU A 18 8.76 35.03 2.65
C LEU A 18 7.23 35.23 2.49
N VAL A 19 6.46 34.25 2.91
CA VAL A 19 5.01 34.40 3.10
C VAL A 19 4.75 34.55 4.59
N ALA A 20 4.50 35.78 5.03
CA ALA A 20 4.06 36.06 6.39
C ALA A 20 2.54 35.78 6.49
N GLY A 21 2.19 34.59 6.99
CA GLY A 21 0.83 34.24 7.35
C GLY A 21 0.57 34.53 8.84
N CYS A 22 -0.33 35.43 9.17
CA CYS A 22 -0.82 35.66 10.54
C CYS A 22 -1.78 34.54 10.96
N GLY A 23 -1.26 33.53 11.66
CA GLY A 23 -2.00 32.51 12.42
C GLY A 23 -1.19 32.16 13.66
N PRO A 24 -1.75 31.60 14.74
CA PRO A 24 -1.01 31.33 15.96
C PRO A 24 0.14 30.34 15.67
N GLU A 25 1.37 30.84 15.82
CA GLU A 25 2.64 30.12 15.88
C GLU A 25 3.02 29.21 14.69
N ALA A 26 2.79 29.66 13.48
CA ALA A 26 3.48 29.08 12.34
C ALA A 26 4.93 29.55 12.37
N GLY A 27 5.86 28.66 12.71
CA GLY A 27 7.30 28.94 12.65
C GLY A 27 7.76 29.29 11.23
N PRO A 28 9.01 29.75 11.06
CA PRO A 28 9.53 30.16 9.77
C PRO A 28 9.49 29.00 8.76
N SER A 29 9.21 29.31 7.52
CA SER A 29 9.14 28.36 6.41
C SER A 29 9.94 28.81 5.21
N GLY A 30 10.39 27.88 4.40
CA GLY A 30 11.09 28.15 3.15
C GLY A 30 11.21 26.91 2.29
N SER A 31 11.55 27.10 1.03
CA SER A 31 11.66 26.01 0.06
C SER A 31 13.00 25.97 -0.65
N VAL A 32 13.34 24.81 -1.17
CA VAL A 32 14.55 24.59 -1.97
C VAL A 32 14.26 23.62 -3.11
N ASP A 33 14.80 23.93 -4.26
CA ASP A 33 14.78 23.06 -5.45
C ASP A 33 16.16 22.44 -5.67
N ARG A 34 16.19 21.15 -6.05
CA ARG A 34 17.39 20.43 -6.47
C ARG A 34 17.07 19.59 -7.69
N SER A 35 18.00 19.58 -8.64
CA SER A 35 17.93 18.73 -9.83
C SER A 35 19.18 17.89 -9.92
N PHE A 36 19.01 16.62 -10.25
CA PHE A 36 20.08 15.64 -10.41
C PHE A 36 19.95 14.94 -11.75
N THR A 37 21.08 14.57 -12.32
CA THR A 37 21.13 13.73 -13.52
C THR A 37 21.59 12.32 -13.13
N ALA A 38 20.90 11.31 -13.64
CA ALA A 38 21.25 9.91 -13.49
C ALA A 38 21.54 9.29 -14.86
N SER A 39 22.55 8.45 -14.93
CA SER A 39 22.94 7.76 -16.15
C SER A 39 22.40 6.34 -16.26
N GLY A 40 21.83 5.84 -15.17
CA GLY A 40 21.22 4.51 -15.05
C GLY A 40 19.91 4.55 -14.29
N PRO A 41 19.35 3.37 -13.94
CA PRO A 41 18.15 3.27 -13.11
C PRO A 41 18.38 3.91 -11.74
N VAL A 42 17.54 4.89 -11.41
CA VAL A 42 17.63 5.62 -10.13
C VAL A 42 17.23 4.73 -8.96
N ARG A 43 17.99 4.80 -7.88
CA ARG A 43 17.59 4.30 -6.57
C ARG A 43 17.25 5.47 -5.68
N LEU A 44 15.95 5.64 -5.37
CA LEU A 44 15.47 6.69 -4.49
C LEU A 44 15.27 6.15 -3.07
N GLU A 45 16.00 6.69 -2.12
CA GLU A 45 15.79 6.51 -0.68
C GLU A 45 15.19 7.81 -0.11
N LEU A 46 13.90 7.77 0.24
CA LEU A 46 13.20 8.90 0.83
C LEU A 46 12.85 8.59 2.27
N SER A 47 13.30 9.44 3.21
CA SER A 47 13.00 9.30 4.62
C SER A 47 12.44 10.62 5.16
N ASN A 48 11.15 10.66 5.48
CA ASN A 48 10.50 11.85 6.00
C ASN A 48 10.00 11.61 7.43
N GLY A 49 10.48 12.41 8.37
CA GLY A 49 10.03 12.34 9.76
C GLY A 49 8.60 12.82 9.94
N SER A 50 8.29 13.98 9.39
CA SER A 50 6.96 14.63 9.47
C SER A 50 6.70 15.43 8.20
N GLY A 51 5.47 15.42 7.72
CA GLY A 51 5.05 16.06 6.48
C GLY A 51 4.81 15.04 5.36
N ASN A 52 4.36 15.52 4.23
CA ASN A 52 3.92 14.67 3.13
C ASN A 52 5.03 14.51 2.08
N SER A 53 5.01 13.38 1.42
CA SER A 53 5.92 13.11 0.32
C SER A 53 5.13 12.64 -0.89
N ARG A 54 5.34 13.32 -2.02
CA ARG A 54 4.75 12.94 -3.30
C ARG A 54 5.84 12.65 -4.30
N VAL A 55 5.78 11.47 -4.90
CA VAL A 55 6.72 11.02 -5.94
C VAL A 55 5.95 10.70 -7.21
N SER A 56 6.39 11.27 -8.32
CA SER A 56 5.77 11.04 -9.63
C SER A 56 6.84 10.83 -10.70
N VAL A 57 6.43 10.21 -11.80
CA VAL A 57 7.32 9.98 -12.94
C VAL A 57 7.45 11.24 -13.79
N GLY A 58 8.68 11.51 -14.22
CA GLY A 58 9.04 12.61 -15.11
C GLY A 58 9.90 12.17 -16.28
N ALA A 59 10.80 13.06 -16.72
CA ALA A 59 11.69 12.79 -17.82
C ALA A 59 12.75 11.73 -17.49
N PRO A 60 13.15 10.88 -18.45
CA PRO A 60 14.24 9.94 -18.25
C PRO A 60 15.55 10.65 -17.89
N GLY A 61 16.31 10.07 -16.95
CA GLY A 61 17.64 10.56 -16.56
C GLY A 61 17.65 11.83 -15.71
N GLU A 62 16.50 12.38 -15.30
CA GLU A 62 16.42 13.58 -14.47
C GLU A 62 15.61 13.31 -13.21
N VAL A 63 16.15 13.72 -12.05
CA VAL A 63 15.44 13.74 -10.77
C VAL A 63 15.30 15.18 -10.31
N LYS A 64 14.09 15.62 -10.04
CA LYS A 64 13.80 16.94 -9.46
C LYS A 64 13.19 16.76 -8.09
N VAL A 65 13.68 17.54 -7.14
CA VAL A 65 13.22 17.56 -5.76
C VAL A 65 12.86 18.98 -5.37
N HIS A 66 11.61 19.21 -5.06
CA HIS A 66 11.13 20.39 -4.39
C HIS A 66 10.86 20.04 -2.93
N ALA A 67 11.47 20.74 -2.01
CA ALA A 67 11.31 20.54 -0.58
C ALA A 67 10.86 21.84 0.11
N GLU A 68 9.76 21.76 0.82
CA GLU A 68 9.25 22.85 1.67
C GLU A 68 9.49 22.48 3.14
N PHE A 69 10.18 23.36 3.87
CA PHE A 69 10.49 23.16 5.28
C PHE A 69 9.69 24.14 6.13
N ARG A 70 9.12 23.65 7.24
CA ARG A 70 8.52 24.45 8.30
C ARG A 70 9.19 24.07 9.62
N VAL A 71 9.82 25.02 10.28
CA VAL A 71 10.51 24.80 11.54
C VAL A 71 9.58 25.17 12.69
N ARG A 72 9.37 24.25 13.63
CA ARG A 72 8.60 24.53 14.85
C ARG A 72 9.45 25.35 15.80
N ALA A 73 8.88 26.43 16.33
CA ALA A 73 9.55 27.28 17.29
C ALA A 73 9.36 26.74 18.71
N TRP A 74 10.44 26.34 19.36
CA TRP A 74 10.47 26.11 20.81
C TRP A 74 11.08 27.34 21.51
N PRO A 75 10.74 27.65 22.77
CA PRO A 75 11.17 28.89 23.45
C PRO A 75 12.69 29.08 23.57
N TRP A 76 13.48 28.01 23.40
CA TRP A 76 14.96 28.03 23.53
C TRP A 76 15.70 27.77 22.21
N ASP A 77 15.00 27.61 21.11
CA ASP A 77 15.60 27.37 19.78
C ASP A 77 15.60 28.66 18.95
N ASP A 78 16.51 28.71 17.99
CA ASP A 78 16.55 29.77 16.97
C ASP A 78 15.98 29.16 15.66
N PRO A 79 14.66 29.25 15.44
CA PRO A 79 14.01 28.61 14.28
C PRO A 79 14.44 29.23 12.95
N ASP A 80 14.79 30.54 12.93
CA ASP A 80 15.27 31.23 11.72
C ASP A 80 16.65 30.71 11.31
N ARG A 81 17.52 30.50 12.26
CA ARG A 81 18.83 29.91 12.03
C ARG A 81 18.68 28.46 11.51
N THR A 82 17.83 27.70 12.15
CA THR A 82 17.54 26.32 11.72
C THR A 82 17.02 26.26 10.29
N LEU A 83 16.07 27.12 9.94
CA LEU A 83 15.57 27.22 8.58
C LEU A 83 16.67 27.61 7.60
N LYS A 84 17.49 28.61 7.95
CA LYS A 84 18.61 29.03 7.10
C LYS A 84 19.61 27.90 6.86
N ASP A 85 19.91 27.09 7.87
CA ASP A 85 20.81 25.95 7.76
C ASP A 85 20.19 24.87 6.87
N LEU A 86 18.88 24.56 7.00
CA LEU A 86 18.14 23.65 6.13
C LEU A 86 18.12 24.09 4.65
N LEU A 87 17.88 25.38 4.41
CA LEU A 87 17.87 25.93 3.06
C LEU A 87 19.27 25.95 2.41
N SER A 88 20.30 26.22 3.23
CA SER A 88 21.69 26.25 2.74
C SER A 88 22.26 24.85 2.49
N ASN A 89 21.89 23.89 3.32
CA ASN A 89 22.36 22.51 3.28
C ASN A 89 21.22 21.53 3.49
N PRO A 90 20.29 21.44 2.52
CA PRO A 90 19.13 20.55 2.64
C PRO A 90 19.55 19.09 2.73
N PRO A 91 18.77 18.24 3.43
CA PRO A 91 19.05 16.81 3.55
C PRO A 91 18.73 16.06 2.24
N ILE A 92 19.37 16.44 1.16
CA ILE A 92 19.20 15.89 -0.18
C ILE A 92 20.58 15.68 -0.79
N SER A 93 20.90 14.45 -1.14
CA SER A 93 22.21 14.10 -1.68
C SER A 93 22.13 13.10 -2.83
N GLN A 94 23.13 13.12 -3.69
CA GLN A 94 23.34 12.17 -4.77
C GLN A 94 24.69 11.46 -4.62
N ASP A 95 24.68 10.15 -4.80
CA ASP A 95 25.87 9.31 -4.90
C ASP A 95 25.73 8.34 -6.09
N GLY A 96 26.24 8.74 -7.24
CA GLY A 96 25.97 8.07 -8.51
C GLY A 96 24.48 8.11 -8.87
N ASP A 97 23.85 6.95 -9.06
CA ASP A 97 22.42 6.83 -9.34
C ASP A 97 21.56 6.68 -8.07
N LEU A 98 22.18 6.81 -6.89
CA LEU A 98 21.48 6.79 -5.62
C LEU A 98 21.17 8.21 -5.14
N ILE A 99 19.88 8.51 -5.05
CA ILE A 99 19.37 9.78 -4.50
C ILE A 99 18.83 9.51 -3.10
N ARG A 100 19.33 10.26 -2.11
CA ARG A 100 18.84 10.22 -0.74
C ARG A 100 18.15 11.53 -0.40
N ILE A 101 16.93 11.43 0.10
CA ILE A 101 16.11 12.57 0.54
C ILE A 101 15.68 12.32 1.98
N GLY A 102 15.89 13.32 2.84
CA GLY A 102 15.49 13.30 4.23
C GLY A 102 16.63 13.12 5.22
N ALA A 103 16.32 13.36 6.48
CA ALA A 103 17.29 13.57 7.53
C ALA A 103 17.88 12.26 8.08
N THR A 104 19.00 11.82 7.57
CA THR A 104 19.91 10.98 8.33
C THR A 104 20.85 11.89 9.12
N GLY A 105 20.64 12.04 10.43
CA GLY A 105 21.54 12.81 11.30
C GLY A 105 21.00 14.08 11.96
N TRP A 106 19.82 14.54 11.62
CA TRP A 106 19.15 15.69 12.25
C TRP A 106 18.38 15.28 13.51
N HIS A 107 19.08 14.82 14.52
CA HIS A 107 18.48 14.17 15.70
C HIS A 107 17.79 15.11 16.70
N ARG A 108 17.73 16.41 16.47
CA ARG A 108 17.22 17.36 17.49
C ARG A 108 16.37 18.52 16.98
N THR A 109 16.14 18.63 15.68
CA THR A 109 15.40 19.78 15.15
C THR A 109 14.03 19.35 14.70
N GLU A 110 13.01 19.86 15.35
CA GLU A 110 11.63 19.60 14.95
C GLU A 110 11.28 20.47 13.75
N PHE A 111 11.42 19.92 12.58
CA PHE A 111 10.90 20.52 11.36
C PHE A 111 9.97 19.53 10.67
N GLU A 112 9.02 20.06 9.95
CA GLU A 112 8.16 19.37 9.01
C GLU A 112 8.68 19.63 7.59
N ALA A 113 8.72 18.59 6.77
CA ALA A 113 9.17 18.71 5.39
C ALA A 113 8.13 18.11 4.44
N ASP A 114 7.67 18.90 3.49
CA ASP A 114 6.87 18.41 2.37
C ASP A 114 7.78 18.25 1.15
N TYR A 115 7.85 17.03 0.61
CA TYR A 115 8.67 16.72 -0.56
C TYR A 115 7.80 16.46 -1.79
N THR A 116 8.10 17.12 -2.88
CA THR A 116 7.59 16.79 -4.20
C THR A 116 8.76 16.37 -5.08
N VAL A 117 8.76 15.10 -5.50
CA VAL A 117 9.88 14.49 -6.22
C VAL A 117 9.40 13.98 -7.57
N THR A 118 10.14 14.33 -8.62
CA THR A 118 9.92 13.77 -9.95
C THR A 118 11.11 12.90 -10.31
N VAL A 119 10.86 11.66 -10.73
CA VAL A 119 11.90 10.64 -10.98
C VAL A 119 11.76 10.00 -12.35
N PRO A 120 12.82 9.41 -12.91
CA PRO A 120 12.72 8.58 -14.13
C PRO A 120 11.77 7.38 -13.92
N PRO A 121 11.14 6.87 -15.00
CA PRO A 121 10.20 5.76 -14.90
C PRO A 121 10.75 4.48 -14.26
N ASP A 122 12.00 4.13 -14.53
CA ASP A 122 12.69 2.91 -14.07
C ASP A 122 13.24 2.99 -12.65
N THR A 123 12.81 3.98 -11.87
CA THR A 123 13.25 4.19 -10.49
C THR A 123 12.85 3.05 -9.58
N GLN A 124 13.81 2.57 -8.78
CA GLN A 124 13.59 1.72 -7.61
C GLN A 124 13.42 2.62 -6.39
N MET A 125 12.41 2.35 -5.55
CA MET A 125 12.12 3.25 -4.45
C MET A 125 12.04 2.55 -3.09
N ARG A 126 12.70 3.16 -2.11
CA ARG A 126 12.45 2.92 -0.69
C ARG A 126 11.95 4.20 -0.05
N GLY A 127 10.71 4.19 0.46
CA GLY A 127 10.08 5.32 1.13
C GLY A 127 9.82 5.00 2.60
N THR A 128 10.23 5.89 3.49
CA THR A 128 9.93 5.80 4.92
C THR A 128 9.31 7.11 5.39
N SER A 129 8.16 7.02 6.07
CA SER A 129 7.51 8.17 6.70
C SER A 129 7.29 7.91 8.19
N GLY A 130 7.63 8.87 9.03
CA GLY A 130 7.28 8.82 10.45
C GLY A 130 5.80 9.12 10.65
N SER A 131 5.42 10.35 10.36
CA SER A 131 4.04 10.85 10.43
C SER A 131 3.77 11.70 9.19
N GLY A 132 2.85 11.30 8.37
CA GLY A 132 2.52 11.96 7.12
C GLY A 132 2.28 10.97 5.99
N ASN A 133 1.79 11.49 4.90
CA ASN A 133 1.40 10.64 3.77
C ASN A 133 2.55 10.45 2.79
N LEU A 134 2.57 9.27 2.18
CA LEU A 134 3.45 8.94 1.07
C LEU A 134 2.60 8.59 -0.15
N ASP A 135 2.62 9.45 -1.14
CA ASP A 135 1.92 9.27 -2.41
C ASP A 135 2.94 8.98 -3.52
N VAL A 136 2.81 7.87 -4.24
CA VAL A 136 3.74 7.44 -5.30
C VAL A 136 2.95 7.06 -6.55
N ASP A 137 3.36 7.57 -7.70
CA ASP A 137 2.67 7.34 -8.96
C ASP A 137 3.63 6.99 -10.10
N GLY A 138 3.36 5.88 -10.77
CA GLY A 138 3.87 5.54 -12.10
C GLY A 138 5.23 4.85 -12.17
N ILE A 139 5.90 4.50 -11.07
CA ILE A 139 7.26 3.93 -11.14
C ILE A 139 7.28 2.48 -11.65
N ALA A 140 8.28 2.16 -12.45
CA ALA A 140 8.43 0.84 -13.05
C ALA A 140 9.33 -0.11 -12.24
N GLY A 141 10.20 0.40 -11.38
CA GLY A 141 11.03 -0.41 -10.50
C GLY A 141 10.29 -0.92 -9.25
N PRO A 142 10.93 -1.82 -8.49
CA PRO A 142 10.36 -2.31 -7.24
C PRO A 142 10.26 -1.20 -6.18
N ALA A 143 9.22 -1.30 -5.36
CA ALA A 143 8.87 -0.28 -4.38
C ALA A 143 8.67 -0.87 -2.98
N ASN A 144 9.32 -0.26 -1.98
CA ASN A 144 9.16 -0.64 -0.58
C ASN A 144 8.82 0.60 0.25
N PHE A 145 7.69 0.57 0.91
CA PHE A 145 7.18 1.69 1.68
C PHE A 145 6.90 1.32 3.13
N THR A 146 7.27 2.20 4.05
CA THR A 146 6.97 2.04 5.47
C THR A 146 6.52 3.37 6.05
N ALA A 147 5.42 3.36 6.80
CA ALA A 147 4.99 4.53 7.56
C ALA A 147 4.68 4.17 9.01
N GLY A 148 5.02 5.05 9.93
CA GLY A 148 4.61 4.90 11.34
C GLY A 148 3.14 5.23 11.51
N SER A 149 2.79 6.47 11.27
CA SER A 149 1.41 6.98 11.32
C SER A 149 1.16 7.84 10.09
N GLY A 150 0.22 7.48 9.29
CA GLY A 150 -0.08 8.17 8.03
C GLY A 150 -0.51 7.17 6.97
N ASN A 151 -0.74 7.66 5.78
CA ASN A 151 -1.23 6.80 4.71
C ASN A 151 -0.18 6.59 3.64
N ILE A 152 -0.17 5.40 3.07
CA ILE A 152 0.60 5.09 1.86
C ILE A 152 -0.38 4.91 0.72
N ARG A 153 -0.20 5.67 -0.36
CA ARG A 153 -0.90 5.48 -1.62
C ARG A 153 0.11 5.25 -2.73
N ALA A 154 0.00 4.13 -3.42
CA ALA A 154 0.82 3.87 -4.58
C ALA A 154 -0.07 3.46 -5.76
N ASN A 155 0.16 4.10 -6.89
CA ASN A 155 -0.60 3.89 -8.12
C ASN A 155 0.33 3.54 -9.27
N ALA A 156 -0.13 2.64 -10.16
CA ALA A 156 0.54 2.29 -11.40
C ALA A 156 1.99 1.77 -11.23
N ILE A 157 2.24 0.94 -10.21
CA ILE A 157 3.55 0.32 -9.98
C ILE A 157 3.72 -0.88 -10.91
N GLN A 158 4.76 -0.86 -11.75
CA GLN A 158 4.95 -1.89 -12.78
C GLN A 158 5.70 -3.14 -12.27
N ASN A 159 6.17 -3.13 -11.03
CA ASN A 159 6.96 -4.19 -10.39
C ASN A 159 6.37 -4.53 -9.01
N ASP A 160 7.10 -5.32 -8.24
CA ASP A 160 6.71 -5.69 -6.88
C ASP A 160 6.58 -4.44 -5.99
N VAL A 161 5.50 -4.38 -5.21
CA VAL A 161 5.26 -3.31 -4.24
C VAL A 161 4.97 -3.89 -2.86
N HIS A 162 5.66 -3.33 -1.87
CA HIS A 162 5.49 -3.66 -0.45
C HIS A 162 5.18 -2.38 0.32
N ALA A 163 4.04 -2.35 1.02
CA ALA A 163 3.63 -1.22 1.85
C ALA A 163 3.27 -1.69 3.26
N MET A 164 3.90 -1.09 4.26
CA MET A 164 3.67 -1.39 5.67
C MET A 164 3.38 -0.11 6.46
N VAL A 165 2.29 -0.09 7.20
CA VAL A 165 1.87 1.06 8.02
C VAL A 165 1.59 0.59 9.45
N GLY A 166 2.05 1.35 10.42
CA GLY A 166 1.71 1.09 11.83
C GLY A 166 0.26 1.46 12.13
N SER A 167 -0.11 2.71 11.89
CA SER A 167 -1.46 3.22 12.08
C SER A 167 -1.84 4.12 10.91
N GLY A 168 -2.79 3.73 10.12
CA GLY A 168 -3.23 4.42 8.91
C GLY A 168 -3.53 3.44 7.79
N ASN A 169 -3.83 3.97 6.62
CA ASN A 169 -4.34 3.20 5.50
C ASN A 169 -3.26 2.91 4.45
N VAL A 170 -3.38 1.76 3.81
CA VAL A 170 -2.61 1.39 2.64
C VAL A 170 -3.55 1.29 1.44
N THR A 171 -3.30 2.06 0.39
CA THR A 171 -4.04 1.99 -0.86
C THR A 171 -3.08 1.73 -2.01
N LEU A 172 -3.21 0.58 -2.66
CA LEU A 172 -2.42 0.18 -3.82
C LEU A 172 -3.34 -0.02 -5.03
N THR A 173 -3.05 0.66 -6.11
CA THR A 173 -3.90 0.64 -7.32
C THR A 173 -3.05 0.32 -8.54
N ASP A 174 -3.57 -0.52 -9.44
CA ASP A 174 -2.99 -0.85 -10.74
C ASP A 174 -1.52 -1.31 -10.68
N SER A 175 -1.27 -2.35 -9.87
CA SER A 175 0.07 -2.94 -9.70
C SER A 175 0.24 -4.16 -10.60
N LYS A 176 1.41 -4.28 -11.29
CA LYS A 176 1.67 -5.44 -12.17
C LYS A 176 2.44 -6.57 -11.50
N GLY A 177 3.33 -6.26 -10.55
CA GLY A 177 4.07 -7.23 -9.78
C GLY A 177 3.29 -7.76 -8.57
N ARG A 178 3.99 -8.44 -7.69
CA ARG A 178 3.42 -8.90 -6.42
C ARG A 178 3.11 -7.72 -5.50
N VAL A 179 2.00 -7.82 -4.80
CA VAL A 179 1.50 -6.80 -3.88
C VAL A 179 1.55 -7.31 -2.45
N GLY A 180 2.30 -6.63 -1.60
CA GLY A 180 2.28 -6.83 -0.15
C GLY A 180 1.75 -5.57 0.54
N ALA A 181 0.62 -5.67 1.24
CA ALA A 181 0.00 -4.55 1.93
C ALA A 181 -0.30 -4.92 3.39
N MET A 182 0.25 -4.18 4.33
CA MET A 182 0.12 -4.49 5.76
C MET A 182 -0.17 -3.23 6.57
N THR A 183 -1.13 -3.32 7.49
CA THR A 183 -1.34 -2.27 8.49
C THR A 183 -1.59 -2.86 9.88
N GLY A 184 -1.14 -2.18 10.91
CA GLY A 184 -1.49 -2.54 12.29
C GLY A 184 -2.93 -2.17 12.60
N SER A 185 -3.31 -0.94 12.28
CA SER A 185 -4.67 -0.42 12.48
C SER A 185 -5.04 0.49 11.31
N GLY A 186 -6.04 0.12 10.58
CA GLY A 186 -6.51 0.87 9.42
C GLY A 186 -6.94 -0.01 8.27
N GLU A 187 -7.29 0.61 7.19
CA GLU A 187 -7.81 -0.05 6.00
C GLU A 187 -6.67 -0.42 5.03
N VAL A 188 -6.77 -1.62 4.45
CA VAL A 188 -5.96 -2.05 3.31
C VAL A 188 -6.86 -2.12 2.09
N VAL A 189 -6.55 -1.34 1.06
CA VAL A 189 -7.27 -1.34 -0.21
C VAL A 189 -6.31 -1.71 -1.33
N VAL A 190 -6.62 -2.78 -2.07
CA VAL A 190 -5.88 -3.19 -3.27
C VAL A 190 -6.85 -3.25 -4.44
N ARG A 191 -6.54 -2.53 -5.52
CA ARG A 191 -7.36 -2.51 -6.75
C ARG A 191 -6.51 -2.77 -7.99
N GLY A 192 -6.95 -3.68 -8.83
CA GLY A 192 -6.31 -3.91 -10.12
C GLY A 192 -4.92 -4.54 -10.03
N ALA A 193 -4.72 -5.53 -9.17
CA ALA A 193 -3.45 -6.25 -9.06
C ALA A 193 -3.36 -7.39 -10.08
N LYS A 194 -2.25 -7.44 -10.84
CA LYS A 194 -2.00 -8.54 -11.79
C LYS A 194 -1.19 -9.68 -11.19
N GLY A 195 -0.29 -9.38 -10.28
CA GLY A 195 0.46 -10.40 -9.52
C GLY A 195 -0.27 -10.85 -8.27
N ASP A 196 0.37 -11.75 -7.51
CA ASP A 196 -0.18 -12.23 -6.24
C ASP A 196 -0.34 -11.09 -5.23
N VAL A 197 -1.41 -11.17 -4.44
CA VAL A 197 -1.75 -10.19 -3.40
C VAL A 197 -1.65 -10.81 -2.03
N ARG A 198 -0.89 -10.18 -1.14
CA ARG A 198 -0.89 -10.48 0.28
C ARG A 198 -1.31 -9.23 1.08
N ALA A 199 -2.48 -9.29 1.71
CA ALA A 199 -3.05 -8.20 2.49
C ALA A 199 -3.27 -8.61 3.94
N ASN A 200 -2.74 -7.82 4.89
CA ASN A 200 -2.88 -8.11 6.31
C ASN A 200 -3.26 -6.87 7.11
N THR A 201 -4.19 -7.01 8.04
CA THR A 201 -4.49 -5.98 9.04
C THR A 201 -4.65 -6.58 10.43
N GLY A 202 -4.17 -5.87 11.45
CA GLY A 202 -4.46 -6.24 12.84
C GLY A 202 -5.90 -5.88 13.22
N SER A 203 -6.27 -4.63 12.99
CA SER A 203 -7.61 -4.12 13.26
C SER A 203 -8.00 -3.15 12.15
N GLY A 204 -8.97 -3.51 11.37
CA GLY A 204 -9.42 -2.70 10.24
C GLY A 204 -9.96 -3.57 9.11
N GLU A 205 -10.29 -2.93 8.03
CA GLU A 205 -10.90 -3.58 6.87
C GLU A 205 -9.87 -3.91 5.79
N ILE A 206 -10.07 -5.03 5.11
CA ILE A 206 -9.35 -5.37 3.87
C ILE A 206 -10.34 -5.35 2.72
N ARG A 207 -10.07 -4.55 1.71
CA ARG A 207 -10.83 -4.52 0.46
C ARG A 207 -9.92 -4.82 -0.72
N ILE A 208 -10.22 -5.88 -1.46
CA ILE A 208 -9.48 -6.30 -2.65
C ILE A 208 -10.44 -6.35 -3.83
N GLU A 209 -10.13 -5.65 -4.90
CA GLU A 209 -10.95 -5.60 -6.10
C GLU A 209 -10.08 -5.90 -7.34
N ARG A 210 -10.56 -6.77 -8.23
CA ARG A 210 -9.91 -7.11 -9.51
C ARG A 210 -8.48 -7.61 -9.33
N ALA A 211 -8.29 -8.69 -8.58
CA ALA A 211 -7.03 -9.39 -8.46
C ALA A 211 -6.98 -10.55 -9.48
N GLU A 212 -5.96 -10.52 -10.36
CA GLU A 212 -5.73 -11.58 -11.34
C GLU A 212 -4.87 -12.73 -10.77
N GLY A 213 -3.94 -12.45 -9.86
CA GLY A 213 -3.11 -13.43 -9.16
C GLY A 213 -3.77 -14.01 -7.90
N ASN A 214 -3.04 -14.90 -7.21
CA ASN A 214 -3.49 -15.50 -5.96
C ASN A 214 -3.66 -14.45 -4.87
N VAL A 215 -4.66 -14.61 -4.02
CA VAL A 215 -4.94 -13.68 -2.93
C VAL A 215 -4.81 -14.38 -1.58
N GLU A 216 -3.97 -13.83 -0.72
CA GLU A 216 -3.91 -14.15 0.71
C GLU A 216 -4.32 -12.93 1.52
N ALA A 217 -5.48 -13.00 2.20
CA ALA A 217 -6.01 -11.91 3.03
C ALA A 217 -6.20 -12.37 4.47
N SER A 218 -5.72 -11.58 5.44
CA SER A 218 -5.85 -11.92 6.86
C SER A 218 -6.17 -10.69 7.71
N ALA A 219 -7.25 -10.74 8.47
CA ALA A 219 -7.64 -9.72 9.44
C ALA A 219 -7.73 -10.31 10.85
N GLY A 220 -7.18 -9.60 11.84
CA GLY A 220 -7.40 -9.94 13.25
C GLY A 220 -8.81 -9.57 13.69
N SER A 221 -9.16 -8.32 13.56
CA SER A 221 -10.50 -7.81 13.85
C SER A 221 -10.91 -6.84 12.73
N GLY A 222 -11.90 -7.19 11.98
CA GLY A 222 -12.40 -6.38 10.88
C GLY A 222 -12.83 -7.22 9.69
N ASN A 223 -13.53 -6.58 8.80
CA ASN A 223 -14.16 -7.24 7.67
C ASN A 223 -13.18 -7.42 6.51
N ILE A 224 -13.40 -8.48 5.76
CA ILE A 224 -12.66 -8.73 4.52
C ILE A 224 -13.66 -8.76 3.37
N GLU A 225 -13.46 -7.88 2.40
CA GLU A 225 -14.25 -7.81 1.19
C GLU A 225 -13.35 -8.08 -0.02
N ILE A 226 -13.70 -9.08 -0.83
CA ILE A 226 -12.97 -9.43 -2.04
C ILE A 226 -13.95 -9.46 -3.19
N ARG A 227 -13.66 -8.71 -4.25
CA ARG A 227 -14.47 -8.66 -5.46
C ARG A 227 -13.64 -8.98 -6.70
N ASP A 228 -14.25 -9.66 -7.65
CA ASP A 228 -13.64 -10.01 -8.94
C ASP A 228 -12.29 -10.74 -8.80
N ALA A 229 -12.18 -11.68 -7.85
CA ALA A 229 -11.03 -12.56 -7.76
C ALA A 229 -11.26 -13.81 -8.64
N THR A 230 -10.21 -14.22 -9.36
CA THR A 230 -10.30 -15.30 -10.36
C THR A 230 -9.31 -16.44 -10.11
N ALA A 231 -8.31 -16.24 -9.26
CA ALA A 231 -7.28 -17.22 -8.92
C ALA A 231 -7.54 -17.90 -7.56
N ASP A 232 -6.52 -18.48 -6.95
CA ASP A 232 -6.63 -19.12 -5.64
C ASP A 232 -6.85 -18.07 -4.54
N LEU A 233 -7.74 -18.39 -3.60
CA LEU A 233 -7.98 -17.53 -2.42
C LEU A 233 -7.64 -18.26 -1.14
N ARG A 234 -6.94 -17.55 -0.26
CA ARG A 234 -6.77 -17.92 1.14
C ARG A 234 -7.16 -16.75 2.03
N VAL A 235 -8.29 -16.86 2.70
CA VAL A 235 -8.87 -15.76 3.48
C VAL A 235 -9.05 -16.18 4.93
N ARG A 236 -8.59 -15.36 5.87
CA ARG A 236 -8.71 -15.62 7.31
C ARG A 236 -9.15 -14.39 8.06
N SER A 237 -10.18 -14.53 8.89
CA SER A 237 -10.57 -13.51 9.87
C SER A 237 -10.74 -14.16 11.24
N SER A 238 -10.23 -13.49 12.30
CA SER A 238 -10.54 -13.95 13.66
C SER A 238 -11.87 -13.40 14.13
N SER A 239 -12.18 -12.13 13.87
CA SER A 239 -13.46 -11.52 14.21
C SER A 239 -13.84 -10.52 13.13
N GLY A 240 -14.93 -10.75 12.45
CA GLY A 240 -15.42 -9.91 11.37
C GLY A 240 -15.99 -10.74 10.22
N GLU A 241 -16.77 -10.08 9.43
CA GLU A 241 -17.43 -10.70 8.26
C GLU A 241 -16.47 -10.87 7.10
N ILE A 242 -16.65 -11.96 6.36
CA ILE A 242 -15.95 -12.21 5.11
C ILE A 242 -16.98 -12.20 3.97
N ASN A 243 -16.85 -11.25 3.07
CA ASN A 243 -17.70 -11.14 1.89
C ASN A 243 -16.87 -11.32 0.63
N ILE A 244 -17.21 -12.32 -0.16
CA ILE A 244 -16.51 -12.63 -1.41
C ILE A 244 -17.51 -12.60 -2.55
N ASP A 245 -17.20 -11.83 -3.58
CA ASP A 245 -17.91 -11.77 -4.83
C ASP A 245 -16.96 -12.21 -5.95
N GLY A 246 -17.24 -13.36 -6.57
CA GLY A 246 -16.34 -13.88 -7.59
C GLY A 246 -16.71 -15.26 -8.10
N ASN A 247 -15.91 -15.72 -9.07
CA ASN A 247 -16.10 -17.00 -9.72
C ASN A 247 -14.78 -17.78 -9.75
N PRO A 248 -14.62 -18.81 -8.91
CA PRO A 248 -13.41 -19.62 -8.94
C PRO A 248 -13.21 -20.26 -10.32
N GLY A 249 -12.06 -20.01 -10.93
CA GLY A 249 -11.68 -20.64 -12.19
C GLY A 249 -11.53 -22.17 -12.06
N PRO A 250 -11.52 -22.88 -13.18
CA PRO A 250 -11.30 -24.32 -13.16
C PRO A 250 -9.99 -24.69 -12.45
N SER A 251 -10.04 -25.64 -11.53
CA SER A 251 -8.91 -26.12 -10.70
C SER A 251 -8.46 -25.17 -9.59
N ASN A 252 -9.10 -24.03 -9.37
CA ASN A 252 -8.77 -23.14 -8.27
C ASN A 252 -9.25 -23.69 -6.93
N PHE A 253 -8.52 -23.28 -5.89
CA PHE A 253 -8.84 -23.60 -4.52
C PHE A 253 -9.05 -22.34 -3.68
N TRP A 254 -10.26 -22.22 -3.11
CA TRP A 254 -10.63 -21.16 -2.19
C TRP A 254 -10.74 -21.72 -0.77
N ASP A 255 -9.84 -21.33 0.12
CA ASP A 255 -9.77 -21.69 1.54
C ASP A 255 -10.14 -20.46 2.37
N ILE A 256 -11.36 -20.44 2.94
CA ILE A 256 -11.94 -19.31 3.63
C ILE A 256 -12.24 -19.72 5.06
N ARG A 257 -11.64 -19.03 6.03
CA ARG A 257 -11.79 -19.37 7.45
C ARG A 257 -12.10 -18.16 8.30
N ALA A 258 -13.15 -18.26 9.09
CA ALA A 258 -13.48 -17.31 10.13
C ALA A 258 -13.48 -18.01 11.50
N SER A 259 -13.05 -17.31 12.57
CA SER A 259 -13.31 -17.85 13.92
C SER A 259 -14.65 -17.37 14.43
N SER A 260 -14.94 -16.06 14.34
CA SER A 260 -16.24 -15.49 14.69
C SER A 260 -16.64 -14.49 13.62
N GLY A 261 -17.71 -14.73 12.96
CA GLY A 261 -18.23 -13.89 11.89
C GLY A 261 -18.86 -14.71 10.78
N ASP A 262 -19.75 -14.07 10.08
CA ASP A 262 -20.44 -14.67 8.95
C ASP A 262 -19.54 -14.66 7.72
N VAL A 263 -19.71 -15.68 6.88
CA VAL A 263 -19.03 -15.79 5.61
C VAL A 263 -20.07 -15.83 4.49
N THR A 264 -20.01 -14.89 3.60
CA THR A 264 -20.89 -14.80 2.44
C THR A 264 -20.10 -14.92 1.14
N LEU A 265 -20.52 -15.82 0.28
CA LEU A 265 -19.99 -15.99 -1.07
C LEU A 265 -21.10 -15.73 -2.10
N HIS A 266 -20.91 -14.69 -2.90
CA HIS A 266 -21.74 -14.42 -4.08
C HIS A 266 -21.09 -15.03 -5.31
N ALA A 267 -21.69 -16.10 -5.80
CA ALA A 267 -21.21 -16.81 -6.97
C ALA A 267 -22.17 -16.59 -8.16
N PRO A 268 -21.66 -16.30 -9.37
CA PRO A 268 -22.53 -16.11 -10.52
C PRO A 268 -23.24 -17.42 -10.90
N ALA A 269 -24.34 -17.31 -11.62
CA ALA A 269 -25.17 -18.47 -12.02
C ALA A 269 -24.40 -19.53 -12.85
N ASN A 270 -23.31 -19.19 -13.49
CA ASN A 270 -22.44 -20.08 -14.26
C ASN A 270 -21.24 -20.61 -13.45
N ALA A 271 -21.20 -20.40 -12.14
CA ALA A 271 -20.14 -20.89 -11.28
C ALA A 271 -20.07 -22.43 -11.28
N SER A 272 -18.85 -22.97 -11.10
CA SER A 272 -18.61 -24.41 -11.18
C SER A 272 -17.57 -24.84 -10.16
N PHE A 273 -18.02 -25.28 -8.97
CA PHE A 273 -17.13 -25.71 -7.88
C PHE A 273 -17.77 -26.78 -6.99
N ARG A 274 -16.93 -27.50 -6.26
CA ARG A 274 -17.34 -28.34 -5.14
C ARG A 274 -17.23 -27.52 -3.86
N PHE A 275 -18.32 -27.41 -3.15
CA PHE A 275 -18.41 -26.70 -1.90
C PHE A 275 -18.34 -27.65 -0.72
N TYR A 276 -17.53 -27.28 0.28
CA TYR A 276 -17.42 -27.91 1.58
C TYR A 276 -17.57 -26.83 2.64
N GLY A 277 -18.66 -26.85 3.38
CA GLY A 277 -18.96 -25.89 4.46
C GLY A 277 -18.96 -26.56 5.81
N HIS A 278 -18.31 -25.93 6.79
CA HIS A 278 -18.36 -26.34 8.20
C HIS A 278 -18.58 -25.12 9.12
N THR A 279 -19.55 -25.22 10.02
CA THR A 279 -19.72 -24.25 11.10
C THR A 279 -19.82 -24.96 12.44
N GLY A 280 -19.13 -24.45 13.49
CA GLY A 280 -19.27 -24.97 14.83
C GLY A 280 -20.59 -24.57 15.49
N SER A 281 -21.04 -23.35 15.24
CA SER A 281 -22.30 -22.79 15.73
C SER A 281 -22.86 -21.81 14.71
N GLY A 282 -23.94 -22.16 14.06
CA GLY A 282 -24.58 -21.36 13.01
C GLY A 282 -25.26 -22.24 11.99
N ASP A 283 -25.75 -21.61 10.95
CA ASP A 283 -26.46 -22.29 9.86
C ASP A 283 -25.68 -22.15 8.51
N ILE A 284 -25.80 -23.16 7.66
CA ILE A 284 -25.26 -23.12 6.30
C ILE A 284 -26.43 -23.01 5.34
N ASN A 285 -26.45 -21.91 4.59
CA ASN A 285 -27.49 -21.64 3.61
C ASN A 285 -26.89 -21.55 2.21
N VAL A 286 -27.31 -22.40 1.32
CA VAL A 286 -26.93 -22.39 -0.09
C VAL A 286 -28.16 -22.07 -0.93
N SER A 287 -28.23 -20.86 -1.43
CA SER A 287 -29.30 -20.36 -2.30
C SER A 287 -28.65 -19.75 -3.55
N GLY A 288 -29.25 -19.89 -4.70
CA GLY A 288 -28.78 -19.30 -5.97
C GLY A 288 -28.31 -20.33 -6.99
N PRO A 289 -27.02 -20.64 -7.12
CA PRO A 289 -26.55 -21.57 -8.13
C PRO A 289 -27.14 -22.96 -7.92
N SER A 290 -27.55 -23.64 -9.01
CA SER A 290 -28.17 -24.99 -8.95
C SER A 290 -27.21 -25.98 -8.29
N ALA A 291 -27.39 -26.20 -7.01
CA ALA A 291 -26.65 -27.18 -6.23
C ALA A 291 -27.16 -28.61 -6.59
N LYS A 292 -26.24 -29.50 -6.90
CA LYS A 292 -26.47 -30.92 -7.18
C LYS A 292 -25.69 -31.75 -6.17
N ASP A 293 -26.08 -33.01 -6.02
CA ASP A 293 -25.38 -33.98 -5.17
C ASP A 293 -25.14 -33.42 -3.75
N THR A 294 -26.18 -32.82 -3.20
CA THR A 294 -26.11 -32.25 -1.86
C THR A 294 -26.09 -33.34 -0.79
N SER A 295 -25.20 -33.28 0.15
CA SER A 295 -25.19 -34.10 1.36
C SER A 295 -25.00 -33.22 2.56
N SER A 296 -25.89 -33.36 3.53
CA SER A 296 -25.77 -32.76 4.85
C SER A 296 -25.66 -33.88 5.87
N THR A 297 -24.49 -34.03 6.49
CA THR A 297 -24.27 -35.08 7.48
C THR A 297 -24.90 -34.70 8.83
N ASN A 298 -24.96 -33.40 9.11
CA ASN A 298 -25.58 -32.78 10.29
C ASN A 298 -25.87 -31.29 9.99
N ARG A 299 -26.39 -30.56 10.98
CA ARG A 299 -26.70 -29.12 10.84
C ARG A 299 -25.46 -28.26 10.51
N HIS A 300 -24.26 -28.75 10.80
CA HIS A 300 -23.01 -28.00 10.78
C HIS A 300 -22.08 -28.37 9.62
N ASP A 301 -22.37 -29.44 8.87
CA ASP A 301 -21.57 -29.90 7.76
C ASP A 301 -22.43 -29.98 6.50
N TYR A 302 -21.97 -29.34 5.44
CA TYR A 302 -22.66 -29.27 4.17
C TYR A 302 -21.70 -29.47 3.00
N GLN A 303 -22.08 -30.30 2.06
CA GLN A 303 -21.35 -30.51 0.82
C GLN A 303 -22.30 -30.38 -0.36
N ALA A 304 -21.85 -29.71 -1.40
CA ALA A 304 -22.62 -29.58 -2.64
C ALA A 304 -21.70 -29.51 -3.86
N ARG A 305 -22.21 -29.95 -4.97
CA ARG A 305 -21.61 -29.68 -6.28
C ARG A 305 -22.42 -28.60 -6.99
N ILE A 306 -21.78 -27.53 -7.32
CA ILE A 306 -22.33 -26.41 -8.07
C ILE A 306 -21.79 -26.49 -9.50
N GLY A 307 -22.67 -26.47 -10.49
CA GLY A 307 -22.29 -26.69 -11.88
C GLY A 307 -21.60 -28.03 -12.10
N ASP A 308 -20.46 -28.06 -12.79
CA ASP A 308 -19.64 -29.25 -13.06
C ASP A 308 -18.68 -29.62 -11.93
N GLY A 309 -18.56 -28.76 -10.90
CA GLY A 309 -17.66 -28.99 -9.75
C GLY A 309 -16.18 -28.95 -10.11
N LYS A 310 -15.74 -28.01 -10.95
CA LYS A 310 -14.37 -27.93 -11.45
C LYS A 310 -13.38 -27.34 -10.46
N ALA A 311 -13.80 -26.36 -9.68
CA ALA A 311 -13.02 -25.77 -8.61
C ALA A 311 -13.35 -26.39 -7.25
N ARG A 312 -12.62 -26.01 -6.21
CA ARG A 312 -12.90 -26.40 -4.83
C ARG A 312 -13.02 -25.15 -3.95
N VAL A 313 -14.09 -25.08 -3.19
CA VAL A 313 -14.37 -24.02 -2.23
C VAL A 313 -14.59 -24.62 -0.85
N GLU A 314 -13.74 -24.30 0.10
CA GLU A 314 -13.85 -24.69 1.50
C GLU A 314 -14.11 -23.46 2.35
N ILE A 315 -15.17 -23.48 3.14
CA ILE A 315 -15.52 -22.41 4.06
C ILE A 315 -15.72 -23.01 5.45
N GLU A 316 -14.95 -22.53 6.39
CA GLU A 316 -15.02 -22.95 7.80
C GLU A 316 -15.24 -21.74 8.72
N THR A 317 -16.18 -21.82 9.62
CA THR A 317 -16.34 -20.86 10.72
C THR A 317 -16.58 -21.57 12.05
N SER A 318 -16.01 -21.06 13.14
CA SER A 318 -16.30 -21.65 14.46
C SER A 318 -17.65 -21.15 15.02
N SER A 319 -17.94 -19.85 14.81
CA SER A 319 -19.21 -19.24 15.22
C SER A 319 -19.66 -18.22 14.18
N GLY A 320 -20.67 -18.53 13.44
CA GLY A 320 -21.22 -17.69 12.39
C GLY A 320 -21.93 -18.52 11.34
N ASN A 321 -22.62 -17.84 10.45
CA ASN A 321 -23.35 -18.45 9.34
C ASN A 321 -22.51 -18.47 8.08
N ILE A 322 -22.76 -19.46 7.24
CA ILE A 322 -22.20 -19.54 5.90
C ILE A 322 -23.32 -19.38 4.90
N SER A 323 -23.23 -18.40 4.02
CA SER A 323 -24.22 -18.13 2.98
C SER A 323 -23.59 -18.15 1.60
N ILE A 324 -24.22 -18.87 0.67
CA ILE A 324 -23.85 -18.87 -0.75
C ILE A 324 -25.08 -18.43 -1.56
N HIS A 325 -24.88 -17.43 -2.40
CA HIS A 325 -25.92 -16.83 -3.23
C HIS A 325 -25.58 -16.86 -4.70
#